data_7af67ff66446a69363d256f5e33bb254
#
_entry.id   7af67ff66446a69363d256f5e33bb254
#
_cell.length_a   1.000
_cell.length_b   1.000
_cell.length_c   1.000
_cell.angle_alpha   90.00
_cell.angle_beta   90.00
_cell.angle_gamma   90.00
#
_symmetry.space_group_name_H-M   'P 1'
#
loop_
_entity.id
_entity.type
_entity.pdbx_description
1 polymer ?
#
loop_
_entity_poly.entity_id
_entity_poly.type
_entity_poly.pdbx_seq_one_letter_code
_entity_poly.pdbx_strand_id
1 'polypeptide(L)'
;MSKRNMRGRISEVANWRLRMLLVLLGLALVVAGERLDAQDEVVDGVVIYNQLCAACHGKSGDGRGRAARYVFPHPRNLRHDQFRLVSTLSRKPSRDDIRGVLEDGVPGTSMQSWKTLGADKLDALVSRVLQLREEGAVERIDREIQQAGTIDRKQAMQVRTEYVRRVMTTGPQWKGLPGATVDAALIGRGEKIYRQQKCNSCHGERGRGSVGMDLVDQRGVPTWATDLISDSFHGGSDRASIARRIYLGMPGSAMPSSENLAEADLQALVAYCMSLAVPPARSTTNHQRRARAIGYFPVKNNRKSP
;
A
#
# COMPACT_ATOMS: atom_id res chain seq x y z
N MET A 1 -37.13 -82.31 -7.91
CA MET A 1 -36.24 -81.14 -7.93
C MET A 1 -36.22 -80.59 -6.52
N SER A 2 -35.03 -80.62 -5.93
CA SER A 2 -34.78 -80.55 -4.49
C SER A 2 -34.92 -79.14 -3.88
N LYS A 3 -35.70 -79.04 -2.78
CA LYS A 3 -35.88 -77.86 -1.95
C LYS A 3 -34.57 -77.31 -1.33
N ARG A 4 -33.42 -77.97 -1.51
CA ARG A 4 -32.09 -77.55 -1.02
C ARG A 4 -31.44 -76.40 -1.83
N ASN A 5 -31.81 -76.28 -3.14
CA ASN A 5 -31.15 -75.28 -4.00
C ASN A 5 -31.76 -73.88 -3.91
N MET A 6 -32.92 -73.71 -3.30
CA MET A 6 -33.60 -72.43 -3.17
C MET A 6 -33.16 -71.66 -1.92
N ARG A 7 -32.75 -72.34 -0.85
CA ARG A 7 -32.26 -71.73 0.38
C ARG A 7 -30.84 -71.11 0.23
N GLY A 8 -29.96 -71.73 -0.60
CA GLY A 8 -28.61 -71.20 -0.88
C GLY A 8 -28.64 -69.91 -1.67
N ARG A 9 -29.53 -69.76 -2.66
CA ARG A 9 -29.62 -68.51 -3.46
C ARG A 9 -30.19 -67.32 -2.68
N ILE A 10 -31.05 -67.52 -1.71
CA ILE A 10 -31.64 -66.47 -0.89
C ILE A 10 -30.58 -65.91 0.07
N SER A 11 -29.71 -66.76 0.62
CA SER A 11 -28.61 -66.29 1.53
C SER A 11 -27.51 -65.53 0.79
N GLU A 12 -27.19 -65.86 -0.45
CA GLU A 12 -26.21 -65.18 -1.27
C GLU A 12 -26.68 -63.78 -1.71
N VAL A 13 -27.95 -63.67 -2.13
CA VAL A 13 -28.54 -62.35 -2.51
C VAL A 13 -28.71 -61.45 -1.30
N ALA A 14 -29.05 -61.96 -0.13
CA ALA A 14 -29.12 -61.19 1.11
C ALA A 14 -27.75 -60.70 1.52
N ASN A 15 -26.72 -61.55 1.43
CA ASN A 15 -25.33 -61.12 1.73
C ASN A 15 -24.78 -60.10 0.72
N TRP A 16 -25.13 -60.21 -0.56
CA TRP A 16 -24.73 -59.26 -1.58
C TRP A 16 -25.37 -57.87 -1.35
N ARG A 17 -26.66 -57.83 -1.04
CA ARG A 17 -27.39 -56.60 -0.70
C ARG A 17 -26.82 -55.93 0.54
N LEU A 18 -26.47 -56.67 1.58
CA LEU A 18 -25.87 -56.15 2.79
C LEU A 18 -24.46 -55.55 2.50
N ARG A 19 -23.66 -56.24 1.69
CA ARG A 19 -22.34 -55.74 1.27
C ARG A 19 -22.44 -54.47 0.45
N MET A 20 -23.39 -54.38 -0.48
CA MET A 20 -23.64 -53.15 -1.26
C MET A 20 -24.11 -51.99 -0.38
N LEU A 21 -24.96 -52.24 0.61
CA LEU A 21 -25.40 -51.22 1.57
C LEU A 21 -24.23 -50.69 2.43
N LEU A 22 -23.35 -51.58 2.87
CA LEU A 22 -22.17 -51.19 3.63
C LEU A 22 -21.16 -50.37 2.79
N VAL A 23 -21.00 -50.72 1.51
CA VAL A 23 -20.16 -49.94 0.58
C VAL A 23 -20.77 -48.57 0.30
N LEU A 24 -22.10 -48.49 0.09
CA LEU A 24 -22.79 -47.22 -0.12
C LEU A 24 -22.77 -46.33 1.15
N LEU A 25 -22.91 -46.95 2.32
CA LEU A 25 -22.79 -46.22 3.60
C LEU A 25 -21.37 -45.73 3.84
N GLY A 26 -20.36 -46.54 3.49
CA GLY A 26 -18.94 -46.14 3.54
C GLY A 26 -18.63 -45.00 2.58
N LEU A 27 -19.14 -45.03 1.33
CA LEU A 27 -19.00 -43.94 0.38
C LEU A 27 -19.71 -42.66 0.85
N ALA A 28 -20.88 -42.77 1.44
CA ALA A 28 -21.63 -41.62 1.98
C ALA A 28 -20.89 -40.96 3.15
N LEU A 29 -20.23 -41.75 4.01
CA LEU A 29 -19.42 -41.25 5.10
C LEU A 29 -18.12 -40.55 4.64
N VAL A 30 -17.49 -41.04 3.56
CA VAL A 30 -16.31 -40.39 2.96
C VAL A 30 -16.70 -39.07 2.32
N VAL A 31 -17.82 -39.02 1.57
CA VAL A 31 -18.31 -37.76 0.95
C VAL A 31 -18.80 -36.74 2.01
N ALA A 32 -19.32 -37.21 3.14
CA ALA A 32 -19.72 -36.35 4.25
C ALA A 32 -18.49 -35.81 5.02
N GLY A 33 -17.41 -36.60 5.13
CA GLY A 33 -16.17 -36.19 5.76
C GLY A 33 -15.45 -35.09 4.99
N GLU A 34 -15.46 -35.12 3.65
CA GLU A 34 -14.83 -34.07 2.82
C GLU A 34 -15.58 -32.72 2.82
N ARG A 35 -16.82 -32.67 3.29
CA ARG A 35 -17.60 -31.43 3.41
C ARG A 35 -17.46 -30.74 4.77
N LEU A 36 -16.77 -31.33 5.73
CA LEU A 36 -16.65 -30.79 7.09
C LEU A 36 -15.40 -29.93 7.29
N ASP A 37 -14.45 -29.88 6.32
CA ASP A 37 -13.21 -29.12 6.44
C ASP A 37 -13.16 -27.81 5.63
N ALA A 38 -14.24 -27.40 5.01
CA ALA A 38 -14.36 -26.03 4.52
C ALA A 38 -14.93 -25.13 5.63
N GLN A 39 -14.28 -25.10 6.78
CA GLN A 39 -14.38 -23.93 7.64
C GLN A 39 -13.74 -22.81 6.86
N ASP A 40 -14.53 -21.79 6.49
CA ASP A 40 -14.00 -20.50 6.03
C ASP A 40 -13.00 -20.04 7.08
N GLU A 41 -11.69 -20.26 6.83
CA GLU A 41 -10.63 -19.79 7.69
C GLU A 41 -10.78 -18.27 7.75
N VAL A 42 -11.28 -17.77 8.88
CA VAL A 42 -11.45 -16.32 9.08
C VAL A 42 -10.09 -15.68 8.87
N VAL A 43 -9.96 -14.98 7.77
CA VAL A 43 -8.71 -14.31 7.39
C VAL A 43 -8.47 -13.15 8.36
N ASP A 44 -7.64 -13.39 9.38
CA ASP A 44 -7.31 -12.38 10.40
C ASP A 44 -6.20 -11.44 9.91
N GLY A 45 -6.58 -10.22 9.57
CA GLY A 45 -5.65 -9.18 9.15
C GLY A 45 -4.60 -8.81 10.20
N VAL A 46 -4.89 -8.99 11.50
CA VAL A 46 -3.93 -8.74 12.58
C VAL A 46 -2.85 -9.81 12.59
N VAL A 47 -3.22 -11.06 12.41
CA VAL A 47 -2.27 -12.18 12.33
C VAL A 47 -1.35 -11.99 11.12
N ILE A 48 -1.92 -11.76 9.93
CA ILE A 48 -1.15 -11.57 8.70
C ILE A 48 -0.23 -10.34 8.84
N TYR A 49 -0.74 -9.24 9.36
CA TYR A 49 0.05 -8.03 9.58
C TYR A 49 1.25 -8.29 10.52
N ASN A 50 1.04 -9.00 11.61
CA ASN A 50 2.10 -9.30 12.56
C ASN A 50 3.20 -10.20 11.95
N GLN A 51 2.82 -11.12 11.07
CA GLN A 51 3.76 -12.01 10.39
C GLN A 51 4.57 -11.32 9.30
N LEU A 52 3.92 -10.50 8.47
CA LEU A 52 4.52 -10.00 7.23
C LEU A 52 4.93 -8.52 7.29
N CYS A 53 4.23 -7.69 8.05
CA CYS A 53 4.36 -6.23 8.00
C CYS A 53 5.04 -5.64 9.24
N ALA A 54 4.81 -6.24 10.42
CA ALA A 54 5.26 -5.69 11.70
C ALA A 54 6.78 -5.61 11.83
N ALA A 55 7.54 -6.46 11.13
CA ALA A 55 9.01 -6.39 11.14
C ALA A 55 9.54 -5.01 10.71
N CYS A 56 8.86 -4.36 9.76
CA CYS A 56 9.19 -3.02 9.30
C CYS A 56 8.30 -1.95 9.93
N HIS A 57 6.97 -2.16 9.91
CA HIS A 57 6.01 -1.13 10.33
C HIS A 57 5.72 -1.09 11.85
N GLY A 58 6.28 -2.04 12.63
CA GLY A 58 5.98 -2.20 14.07
C GLY A 58 4.65 -2.90 14.31
N LYS A 59 4.51 -3.61 15.44
CA LYS A 59 3.25 -4.29 15.81
C LYS A 59 2.10 -3.29 15.99
N SER A 60 2.41 -2.11 16.52
CA SER A 60 1.46 -0.99 16.67
C SER A 60 1.29 -0.14 15.41
N GLY A 61 2.02 -0.40 14.34
CA GLY A 61 1.99 0.41 13.12
C GLY A 61 2.74 1.73 13.21
N ASP A 62 3.62 1.90 14.18
CA ASP A 62 4.37 3.14 14.46
C ASP A 62 5.56 3.40 13.53
N GLY A 63 5.85 2.50 12.59
CA GLY A 63 6.98 2.59 11.67
C GLY A 63 8.33 2.23 12.29
N ARG A 64 8.34 1.68 13.53
CA ARG A 64 9.54 1.38 14.30
C ARG A 64 9.79 -0.11 14.51
N GLY A 65 9.39 -0.94 13.54
CA GLY A 65 9.69 -2.37 13.57
C GLY A 65 11.20 -2.62 13.62
N ARG A 66 11.58 -3.81 14.07
CA ARG A 66 12.99 -4.20 14.24
C ARG A 66 13.84 -4.05 12.97
N ALA A 67 13.23 -4.16 11.79
CA ALA A 67 13.88 -4.01 10.49
C ALA A 67 13.90 -2.56 9.99
N ALA A 68 13.11 -1.64 10.59
CA ALA A 68 12.96 -0.27 10.12
C ALA A 68 14.30 0.48 10.00
N ARG A 69 15.23 0.26 10.93
CA ARG A 69 16.54 0.90 10.94
C ARG A 69 17.47 0.47 9.79
N TYR A 70 17.14 -0.63 9.10
CA TYR A 70 17.98 -1.17 8.01
C TYR A 70 17.46 -0.80 6.63
N VAL A 71 16.31 -0.15 6.53
CA VAL A 71 15.68 0.19 5.26
C VAL A 71 15.51 1.70 5.11
N PHE A 72 15.66 2.18 3.88
CA PHE A 72 15.44 3.57 3.56
C PHE A 72 14.78 3.67 2.17
N PRO A 73 13.72 4.48 2.01
CA PRO A 73 13.05 5.31 3.02
C PRO A 73 12.52 4.48 4.20
N HIS A 74 12.50 5.09 5.40
CA HIS A 74 11.96 4.42 6.58
C HIS A 74 10.48 4.05 6.39
N PRO A 75 10.04 2.93 7.00
CA PRO A 75 8.65 2.53 6.96
C PRO A 75 7.73 3.63 7.49
N ARG A 76 6.55 3.72 6.87
CA ARG A 76 5.53 4.70 7.26
C ARG A 76 4.97 4.35 8.63
N ASN A 77 4.82 5.36 9.49
CA ASN A 77 3.96 5.26 10.66
C ASN A 77 2.50 5.28 10.17
N LEU A 78 1.85 4.11 10.22
CA LEU A 78 0.49 3.93 9.70
C LEU A 78 -0.56 4.64 10.55
N ARG A 79 -0.22 4.97 11.80
CA ARG A 79 -1.11 5.65 12.76
C ARG A 79 -1.17 7.17 12.53
N HIS A 80 -0.03 7.79 12.26
CA HIS A 80 0.10 9.23 12.33
C HIS A 80 0.60 9.90 11.05
N ASP A 81 1.31 9.16 10.18
CA ASP A 81 1.85 9.77 8.97
C ASP A 81 0.78 9.95 7.89
N GLN A 82 0.97 10.97 7.06
CA GLN A 82 0.22 11.09 5.82
C GLN A 82 0.68 10.01 4.83
N PHE A 83 -0.26 9.42 4.10
CA PHE A 83 0.04 8.44 3.06
C PHE A 83 0.36 9.16 1.76
N ARG A 84 1.48 8.80 1.14
CA ARG A 84 2.00 9.52 -0.05
C ARG A 84 1.25 9.19 -1.33
N LEU A 85 0.78 7.95 -1.45
CA LEU A 85 0.12 7.45 -2.65
C LEU A 85 -1.39 7.47 -2.42
N VAL A 86 -2.02 8.57 -2.78
CA VAL A 86 -3.45 8.80 -2.60
C VAL A 86 -4.10 9.20 -3.92
N SER A 87 -5.39 8.89 -4.05
CA SER A 87 -6.21 9.21 -5.23
C SER A 87 -7.32 10.21 -4.93
N THR A 88 -7.54 10.56 -3.66
CA THR A 88 -8.65 11.43 -3.25
C THR A 88 -8.26 12.90 -3.21
N LEU A 89 -9.20 13.78 -3.52
CA LEU A 89 -9.00 15.25 -3.44
C LEU A 89 -8.72 15.73 -2.01
N SER A 90 -9.20 14.99 -1.01
CA SER A 90 -8.86 15.25 0.40
C SER A 90 -7.43 14.86 0.78
N ARG A 91 -6.70 14.21 -0.14
CA ARG A 91 -5.34 13.65 0.10
C ARG A 91 -5.28 12.66 1.26
N LYS A 92 -6.40 12.00 1.55
CA LYS A 92 -6.49 10.88 2.49
C LYS A 92 -6.57 9.58 1.71
N PRO A 93 -5.96 8.49 2.20
CA PRO A 93 -5.97 7.23 1.47
C PRO A 93 -7.38 6.64 1.45
N SER A 94 -7.84 6.22 0.28
CA SER A 94 -8.97 5.32 0.14
C SER A 94 -8.57 3.87 0.45
N ARG A 95 -9.54 2.97 0.56
CA ARG A 95 -9.25 1.52 0.63
C ARG A 95 -8.46 1.05 -0.59
N ASP A 96 -8.82 1.54 -1.78
CA ASP A 96 -8.17 1.18 -3.04
C ASP A 96 -6.72 1.70 -3.10
N ASP A 97 -6.44 2.88 -2.55
CA ASP A 97 -5.06 3.38 -2.45
C ASP A 97 -4.18 2.47 -1.59
N ILE A 98 -4.71 2.00 -0.46
CA ILE A 98 -3.98 1.08 0.43
C ILE A 98 -3.82 -0.27 -0.26
N ARG A 99 -4.88 -0.79 -0.89
CA ARG A 99 -4.84 -2.02 -1.66
C ARG A 99 -3.80 -1.96 -2.76
N GLY A 100 -3.80 -0.91 -3.58
CA GLY A 100 -2.81 -0.73 -4.66
C GLY A 100 -1.37 -0.73 -4.15
N VAL A 101 -1.11 -0.09 -3.00
CA VAL A 101 0.23 -0.14 -2.36
C VAL A 101 0.58 -1.56 -1.89
N LEU A 102 -0.37 -2.34 -1.41
CA LEU A 102 -0.13 -3.73 -1.03
C LEU A 102 0.09 -4.62 -2.26
N GLU A 103 -0.69 -4.43 -3.32
CA GLU A 103 -0.58 -5.22 -4.55
C GLU A 103 0.71 -4.93 -5.31
N ASP A 104 1.05 -3.68 -5.51
CA ASP A 104 2.17 -3.27 -6.37
C ASP A 104 3.47 -3.05 -5.58
N GLY A 105 3.38 -2.90 -4.27
CA GLY A 105 4.48 -2.39 -3.47
C GLY A 105 4.75 -0.91 -3.74
N VAL A 106 5.93 -0.44 -3.36
CA VAL A 106 6.41 0.92 -3.68
C VAL A 106 7.75 0.79 -4.40
N PRO A 107 7.77 0.91 -5.73
CA PRO A 107 8.98 0.76 -6.52
C PRO A 107 10.13 1.64 -5.99
N GLY A 108 11.34 1.09 -5.98
CA GLY A 108 12.52 1.79 -5.47
C GLY A 108 12.63 1.87 -3.95
N THR A 109 11.76 1.17 -3.21
CA THR A 109 11.82 1.04 -1.75
C THR A 109 11.85 -0.43 -1.33
N SER A 110 11.93 -0.67 0.00
CA SER A 110 11.83 -2.02 0.56
C SER A 110 10.38 -2.51 0.74
N MET A 111 9.39 -1.70 0.37
CA MET A 111 7.98 -2.11 0.37
C MET A 111 7.69 -2.92 -0.89
N GLN A 112 7.73 -4.23 -0.75
CA GLN A 112 7.50 -5.16 -1.86
C GLN A 112 6.03 -5.36 -2.18
N SER A 113 5.74 -5.93 -3.33
CA SER A 113 4.41 -6.39 -3.74
C SER A 113 3.97 -7.60 -2.89
N TRP A 114 2.71 -7.58 -2.47
CA TRP A 114 2.05 -8.66 -1.75
C TRP A 114 0.89 -9.27 -2.55
N LYS A 115 0.85 -9.03 -3.85
CA LYS A 115 -0.21 -9.49 -4.75
C LYS A 115 -0.47 -11.00 -4.68
N THR A 116 0.56 -11.78 -4.39
CA THR A 116 0.48 -13.24 -4.26
C THR A 116 -0.32 -13.73 -3.04
N LEU A 117 -0.65 -12.85 -2.11
CA LEU A 117 -1.49 -13.23 -0.95
C LEU A 117 -2.94 -13.54 -1.31
N GLY A 118 -3.42 -13.04 -2.47
CA GLY A 118 -4.82 -13.15 -2.87
C GLY A 118 -5.71 -12.06 -2.28
N ALA A 119 -6.92 -11.93 -2.82
CA ALA A 119 -7.84 -10.83 -2.53
C ALA A 119 -8.23 -10.74 -1.05
N ASP A 120 -8.62 -11.85 -0.44
CA ASP A 120 -9.16 -11.88 0.93
C ASP A 120 -8.11 -11.44 1.96
N LYS A 121 -6.87 -11.93 1.84
CA LYS A 121 -5.77 -11.53 2.71
C LYS A 121 -5.37 -10.07 2.51
N LEU A 122 -5.42 -9.58 1.28
CA LEU A 122 -5.19 -8.17 1.00
C LEU A 122 -6.28 -7.28 1.61
N ASP A 123 -7.56 -7.68 1.53
CA ASP A 123 -8.68 -6.94 2.15
C ASP A 123 -8.59 -6.91 3.68
N ALA A 124 -8.20 -8.03 4.27
CA ALA A 124 -7.94 -8.11 5.70
C ALA A 124 -6.80 -7.18 6.12
N LEU A 125 -5.71 -7.13 5.35
CA LEU A 125 -4.59 -6.19 5.58
C LEU A 125 -4.99 -4.73 5.39
N VAL A 126 -5.78 -4.39 4.35
CA VAL A 126 -6.34 -3.04 4.16
C VAL A 126 -7.15 -2.62 5.39
N SER A 127 -8.01 -3.51 5.87
CA SER A 127 -8.82 -3.26 7.07
C SER A 127 -7.94 -3.06 8.31
N ARG A 128 -6.89 -3.86 8.48
CA ARG A 128 -5.93 -3.68 9.59
C ARG A 128 -5.17 -2.35 9.51
N VAL A 129 -4.74 -1.92 8.34
CA VAL A 129 -4.08 -0.62 8.15
C VAL A 129 -5.01 0.53 8.49
N LEU A 130 -6.28 0.47 8.08
CA LEU A 130 -7.29 1.49 8.43
C LEU A 130 -7.57 1.51 9.94
N GLN A 131 -7.66 0.34 10.57
CA GLN A 131 -7.81 0.23 12.03
C GLN A 131 -6.64 0.89 12.76
N LEU A 132 -5.39 0.62 12.34
CA LEU A 132 -4.21 1.27 12.92
C LEU A 132 -4.26 2.80 12.79
N ARG A 133 -4.75 3.29 11.65
CA ARG A 133 -4.93 4.73 11.41
C ARG A 133 -5.99 5.32 12.33
N GLU A 134 -7.12 4.63 12.52
CA GLU A 134 -8.18 5.04 13.43
C GLU A 134 -7.68 5.05 14.89
N GLU A 135 -7.01 3.98 15.32
CA GLU A 135 -6.36 3.91 16.64
C GLU A 135 -5.43 5.11 16.87
N GLY A 136 -4.63 5.49 15.86
CA GLY A 136 -3.75 6.65 15.92
C GLY A 136 -4.50 7.98 16.00
N ALA A 137 -5.64 8.11 15.31
CA ALA A 137 -6.50 9.30 15.39
C ALA A 137 -7.10 9.44 16.79
N VAL A 138 -7.61 8.34 17.35
CA VAL A 138 -8.12 8.28 18.73
C VAL A 138 -7.05 8.68 19.72
N GLU A 139 -5.87 8.08 19.65
CA GLU A 139 -4.76 8.40 20.56
C GLU A 139 -4.36 9.88 20.50
N ARG A 140 -4.35 10.46 19.32
CA ARG A 140 -4.00 11.88 19.15
C ARG A 140 -5.03 12.79 19.81
N ILE A 141 -6.30 12.59 19.50
CA ILE A 141 -7.36 13.46 20.06
C ILE A 141 -7.52 13.28 21.56
N ASP A 142 -7.37 12.06 22.08
CA ASP A 142 -7.44 11.81 23.52
C ASP A 142 -6.31 12.55 24.27
N ARG A 143 -5.11 12.62 23.68
CA ARG A 143 -3.99 13.38 24.22
C ARG A 143 -4.27 14.89 24.20
N GLU A 144 -4.82 15.40 23.09
CA GLU A 144 -5.20 16.81 22.98
C GLU A 144 -6.29 17.19 23.97
N ILE A 145 -7.29 16.33 24.18
CA ILE A 145 -8.35 16.50 25.16
C ILE A 145 -7.75 16.54 26.59
N GLN A 146 -6.85 15.62 26.90
CA GLN A 146 -6.17 15.61 28.22
C GLN A 146 -5.36 16.88 28.46
N GLN A 147 -4.67 17.38 27.46
CA GLN A 147 -3.87 18.62 27.57
C GLN A 147 -4.75 19.87 27.73
N ALA A 148 -5.93 19.88 27.12
CA ALA A 148 -6.88 20.99 27.24
C ALA A 148 -7.53 21.11 28.63
N GLY A 149 -7.67 20.01 29.35
CA GLY A 149 -7.93 19.97 30.83
C GLY A 149 -9.32 20.38 31.32
N THR A 150 -10.20 20.94 30.48
CA THR A 150 -11.41 21.64 30.98
C THR A 150 -12.72 21.26 30.25
N ILE A 151 -12.79 20.16 29.54
CA ILE A 151 -14.02 19.74 28.89
C ILE A 151 -14.69 18.59 29.64
N ASP A 152 -16.03 18.64 29.74
CA ASP A 152 -16.78 17.53 30.34
C ASP A 152 -16.74 16.28 29.47
N ARG A 153 -17.10 15.13 30.07
CA ARG A 153 -17.05 13.82 29.40
C ARG A 153 -17.88 13.75 28.12
N LYS A 154 -19.03 14.41 28.06
CA LYS A 154 -19.94 14.40 26.90
C LYS A 154 -19.30 15.19 25.74
N GLN A 155 -18.77 16.35 26.04
CA GLN A 155 -18.06 17.18 25.07
C GLN A 155 -16.80 16.46 24.57
N ALA A 156 -16.01 15.85 25.46
CA ALA A 156 -14.85 15.05 25.08
C ALA A 156 -15.20 13.95 24.07
N MET A 157 -16.30 13.23 24.33
CA MET A 157 -16.76 12.15 23.44
C MET A 157 -17.24 12.68 22.09
N GLN A 158 -17.92 13.82 22.03
CA GLN A 158 -18.33 14.47 20.78
C GLN A 158 -17.12 14.93 19.96
N VAL A 159 -16.17 15.62 20.57
CA VAL A 159 -14.94 16.08 19.92
C VAL A 159 -14.16 14.89 19.36
N ARG A 160 -13.99 13.83 20.16
CA ARG A 160 -13.33 12.59 19.72
C ARG A 160 -14.00 11.97 18.51
N THR A 161 -15.32 11.78 18.56
CA THR A 161 -16.10 11.16 17.47
C THR A 161 -15.97 11.96 16.19
N GLU A 162 -16.13 13.28 16.28
CA GLU A 162 -16.04 14.16 15.12
C GLU A 162 -14.62 14.21 14.53
N TYR A 163 -13.60 14.24 15.39
CA TYR A 163 -12.20 14.21 14.95
C TYR A 163 -11.89 12.92 14.21
N VAL A 164 -12.21 11.76 14.78
CA VAL A 164 -11.99 10.45 14.17
C VAL A 164 -12.75 10.36 12.84
N ARG A 165 -14.03 10.72 12.82
CA ARG A 165 -14.82 10.77 11.60
C ARG A 165 -14.14 11.62 10.53
N ARG A 166 -13.70 12.83 10.87
CA ARG A 166 -12.99 13.73 9.95
C ARG A 166 -11.68 13.14 9.43
N VAL A 167 -10.91 12.46 10.27
CA VAL A 167 -9.64 11.81 9.85
C VAL A 167 -9.91 10.64 8.92
N MET A 168 -10.91 9.82 9.21
CA MET A 168 -11.21 8.59 8.49
C MET A 168 -12.04 8.80 7.22
N THR A 169 -12.83 9.89 7.13
CA THR A 169 -13.62 10.18 5.93
C THR A 169 -12.71 10.63 4.79
N THR A 170 -12.76 9.91 3.69
CA THR A 170 -12.09 10.29 2.44
C THR A 170 -13.00 11.20 1.61
N GLY A 171 -12.39 12.11 0.85
CA GLY A 171 -13.10 12.91 -0.15
C GLY A 171 -13.33 12.14 -1.45
N PRO A 172 -13.94 12.80 -2.47
CA PRO A 172 -14.09 12.21 -3.78
C PRO A 172 -12.73 11.90 -4.41
N GLN A 173 -12.71 10.88 -5.26
CA GLN A 173 -11.51 10.55 -6.04
C GLN A 173 -11.27 11.63 -7.10
N TRP A 174 -9.99 11.91 -7.35
CA TRP A 174 -9.60 12.70 -8.49
C TRP A 174 -9.92 11.95 -9.81
N LYS A 175 -10.62 12.62 -10.70
CA LYS A 175 -11.17 11.99 -11.93
C LYS A 175 -10.11 11.63 -12.97
N GLY A 176 -8.85 12.03 -12.77
CA GLY A 176 -7.78 11.79 -13.73
C GLY A 176 -7.73 12.84 -14.84
N LEU A 177 -6.88 12.56 -15.82
CA LEU A 177 -6.76 13.36 -17.04
C LEU A 177 -7.35 12.61 -18.24
N PRO A 178 -8.06 13.30 -19.12
CA PRO A 178 -8.41 12.77 -20.45
C PRO A 178 -7.16 12.33 -21.24
N GLY A 179 -7.36 11.46 -22.21
CA GLY A 179 -6.31 11.12 -23.16
C GLY A 179 -5.86 12.36 -23.95
N ALA A 180 -4.57 12.39 -24.30
CA ALA A 180 -4.03 13.40 -25.24
C ALA A 180 -3.04 12.72 -26.17
N THR A 181 -3.00 13.17 -27.41
CA THR A 181 -1.95 12.80 -28.35
C THR A 181 -0.64 13.43 -27.88
N VAL A 182 0.38 12.59 -27.69
CA VAL A 182 1.70 13.06 -27.26
C VAL A 182 2.55 13.29 -28.50
N ASP A 183 2.87 14.55 -28.76
CA ASP A 183 3.76 15.00 -29.81
C ASP A 183 4.88 15.90 -29.27
N ALA A 184 5.79 16.31 -30.12
CA ALA A 184 6.92 17.16 -29.77
C ALA A 184 6.48 18.55 -29.25
N ALA A 185 5.35 19.08 -29.74
CA ALA A 185 4.82 20.37 -29.32
C ALA A 185 4.28 20.27 -27.88
N LEU A 186 3.54 19.22 -27.55
CA LEU A 186 3.04 18.97 -26.19
C LEU A 186 4.19 18.77 -25.20
N ILE A 187 5.22 17.99 -25.57
CA ILE A 187 6.44 17.78 -24.75
C ILE A 187 7.16 19.09 -24.52
N GLY A 188 7.37 19.91 -25.56
CA GLY A 188 8.03 21.22 -25.44
C GLY A 188 7.25 22.22 -24.59
N ARG A 189 5.90 22.19 -24.63
CA ARG A 189 5.06 22.94 -23.69
C ARG A 189 5.28 22.46 -22.27
N GLY A 190 5.30 21.14 -22.06
CA GLY A 190 5.54 20.53 -20.74
C GLY A 190 6.87 20.92 -20.13
N GLU A 191 7.95 21.01 -20.94
CA GLU A 191 9.25 21.49 -20.50
C GLU A 191 9.20 22.95 -20.00
N LYS A 192 8.49 23.83 -20.72
CA LYS A 192 8.29 25.22 -20.27
C LYS A 192 7.55 25.28 -18.94
N ILE A 193 6.46 24.50 -18.79
CA ILE A 193 5.67 24.43 -17.57
C ILE A 193 6.51 23.87 -16.40
N TYR A 194 7.32 22.85 -16.65
CA TYR A 194 8.23 22.27 -15.66
C TYR A 194 9.13 23.33 -15.03
N ARG A 195 9.65 24.28 -15.80
CA ARG A 195 10.46 25.40 -15.33
C ARG A 195 9.60 26.49 -14.67
N GLN A 196 8.48 26.86 -15.27
CA GLN A 196 7.57 27.89 -14.75
C GLN A 196 7.01 27.53 -13.38
N GLN A 197 6.66 26.25 -13.17
CA GLN A 197 6.17 25.70 -11.91
C GLN A 197 7.32 25.34 -10.95
N LYS A 198 8.57 25.67 -11.31
CA LYS A 198 9.78 25.43 -10.50
C LYS A 198 10.00 23.95 -10.12
N CYS A 199 9.50 23.03 -10.91
CA CYS A 199 9.75 21.59 -10.70
C CYS A 199 11.25 21.28 -10.75
N ASN A 200 11.99 22.02 -11.62
CA ASN A 200 13.43 21.94 -11.78
C ASN A 200 14.21 22.29 -10.49
N SER A 201 13.66 23.08 -9.58
CA SER A 201 14.34 23.43 -8.32
C SER A 201 14.62 22.16 -7.47
N CYS A 202 13.69 21.21 -7.45
CA CYS A 202 13.83 19.96 -6.73
C CYS A 202 14.29 18.81 -7.64
N HIS A 203 13.71 18.68 -8.82
CA HIS A 203 14.01 17.57 -9.73
C HIS A 203 15.22 17.84 -10.67
N GLY A 204 15.82 19.05 -10.61
CA GLY A 204 16.94 19.47 -11.47
C GLY A 204 16.51 19.87 -12.86
N GLU A 205 17.34 20.63 -13.57
CA GLU A 205 17.03 21.20 -14.91
C GLU A 205 16.62 20.15 -15.93
N ARG A 206 17.16 18.94 -15.81
CA ARG A 206 16.92 17.82 -16.72
C ARG A 206 16.29 16.61 -16.02
N GLY A 207 15.61 16.80 -14.88
CA GLY A 207 14.92 15.74 -14.18
C GLY A 207 15.81 14.78 -13.36
N ARG A 208 17.12 15.01 -13.23
CA ARG A 208 18.06 14.10 -12.52
C ARG A 208 18.07 14.23 -11.02
N GLY A 209 17.16 14.99 -10.45
CA GLY A 209 17.17 15.38 -9.05
C GLY A 209 18.23 16.45 -8.75
N SER A 210 17.90 17.42 -7.91
CA SER A 210 18.86 18.46 -7.55
C SER A 210 19.78 18.00 -6.42
N VAL A 211 20.98 18.55 -6.44
CA VAL A 211 21.97 18.47 -5.35
C VAL A 211 21.86 19.74 -4.56
N GLY A 212 21.69 19.69 -3.25
CA GLY A 212 21.87 20.88 -2.39
C GLY A 212 20.58 21.55 -1.91
N MET A 213 19.42 20.94 -2.03
CA MET A 213 18.24 21.35 -1.27
C MET A 213 18.08 20.46 -0.03
N ASP A 214 17.98 21.09 1.13
CA ASP A 214 17.70 20.41 2.40
C ASP A 214 16.19 20.11 2.51
N LEU A 215 15.73 19.15 1.70
CA LEU A 215 14.35 18.71 1.75
C LEU A 215 14.16 17.74 2.90
N VAL A 216 13.08 17.92 3.65
CA VAL A 216 12.68 17.00 4.72
C VAL A 216 11.24 16.53 4.50
N ASP A 217 10.95 15.34 4.98
CA ASP A 217 9.56 14.85 5.05
C ASP A 217 8.87 15.38 6.32
N GLN A 218 7.59 15.06 6.48
CA GLN A 218 6.79 15.50 7.64
C GLN A 218 7.36 15.09 9.01
N ARG A 219 8.32 14.17 9.05
CA ARG A 219 9.01 13.69 10.26
C ARG A 219 10.34 14.39 10.47
N GLY A 220 10.68 15.36 9.63
CA GLY A 220 12.01 16.01 9.63
C GLY A 220 13.13 15.12 9.08
N VAL A 221 12.78 14.01 8.41
CA VAL A 221 13.76 13.09 7.82
C VAL A 221 14.23 13.64 6.48
N PRO A 222 15.56 13.73 6.23
CA PRO A 222 16.09 14.16 4.94
C PRO A 222 15.49 13.36 3.78
N THR A 223 15.10 14.04 2.73
CA THR A 223 14.51 13.44 1.53
C THR A 223 15.09 14.11 0.28
N TRP A 224 14.94 13.46 -0.86
CA TRP A 224 15.43 13.96 -2.15
C TRP A 224 14.42 13.69 -3.24
N ALA A 225 14.34 14.59 -4.20
CA ALA A 225 13.50 14.40 -5.35
C ALA A 225 13.93 13.17 -6.18
N THR A 226 12.97 12.49 -6.74
CA THR A 226 13.16 11.37 -7.67
C THR A 226 13.99 11.84 -8.88
N ASP A 227 14.97 11.04 -9.30
CA ASP A 227 15.60 11.16 -10.62
C ASP A 227 14.60 10.67 -11.66
N LEU A 228 13.92 11.60 -12.34
CA LEU A 228 12.86 11.30 -13.32
C LEU A 228 13.36 10.53 -14.54
N ILE A 229 14.69 10.47 -14.74
CA ILE A 229 15.28 9.75 -15.86
C ILE A 229 15.52 8.29 -15.55
N SER A 230 16.01 8.01 -14.33
CA SER A 230 16.61 6.70 -14.02
C SER A 230 15.99 5.98 -12.84
N ASP A 231 15.20 6.66 -12.01
CA ASP A 231 14.57 6.04 -10.85
C ASP A 231 13.18 5.49 -11.21
N SER A 232 12.78 4.42 -10.54
CA SER A 232 11.40 3.97 -10.57
C SER A 232 10.48 5.02 -9.92
N PHE A 233 9.35 5.32 -10.54
CA PHE A 233 8.38 6.25 -9.99
C PHE A 233 7.55 5.57 -8.91
N HIS A 234 7.45 6.20 -7.75
CA HIS A 234 6.58 5.73 -6.68
C HIS A 234 5.11 5.82 -7.10
N GLY A 235 4.40 4.71 -7.04
CA GLY A 235 2.99 4.64 -7.38
C GLY A 235 2.68 4.55 -8.88
N GLY A 236 3.66 4.10 -9.68
CA GLY A 236 3.49 3.82 -11.11
C GLY A 236 4.10 4.86 -12.04
N SER A 237 4.51 4.39 -13.22
CA SER A 237 5.12 5.20 -14.29
C SER A 237 4.17 5.47 -15.45
N ASP A 238 2.94 4.99 -15.35
CA ASP A 238 1.91 5.28 -16.34
C ASP A 238 1.42 6.73 -16.24
N ARG A 239 0.79 7.20 -17.31
CA ARG A 239 0.28 8.57 -17.42
C ARG A 239 -0.63 8.98 -16.27
N ALA A 240 -1.57 8.12 -15.88
CA ALA A 240 -2.54 8.43 -14.84
C ALA A 240 -1.88 8.53 -13.46
N SER A 241 -0.92 7.65 -13.17
CA SER A 241 -0.14 7.65 -11.94
C SER A 241 0.74 8.89 -11.82
N ILE A 242 1.44 9.28 -12.89
CA ILE A 242 2.27 10.51 -12.91
C ILE A 242 1.38 11.74 -12.76
N ALA A 243 0.29 11.83 -13.51
CA ALA A 243 -0.67 12.94 -13.42
C ALA A 243 -1.20 13.12 -12.00
N ARG A 244 -1.58 12.01 -11.36
CA ARG A 244 -2.07 11.99 -9.98
C ARG A 244 -1.02 12.50 -9.01
N ARG A 245 0.25 12.11 -9.15
CA ARG A 245 1.35 12.58 -8.28
C ARG A 245 1.63 14.07 -8.46
N ILE A 246 1.54 14.58 -9.68
CA ILE A 246 1.71 16.01 -9.92
C ILE A 246 0.51 16.78 -9.34
N TYR A 247 -0.71 16.37 -9.68
CA TYR A 247 -1.92 17.09 -9.26
C TYR A 247 -2.11 17.09 -7.75
N LEU A 248 -2.12 15.91 -7.11
CA LEU A 248 -2.36 15.78 -5.67
C LEU A 248 -1.10 16.03 -4.82
N GLY A 249 0.08 16.03 -5.44
CA GLY A 249 1.34 15.98 -4.71
C GLY A 249 1.57 14.62 -4.05
N MET A 250 2.52 14.59 -3.13
CA MET A 250 2.80 13.40 -2.31
C MET A 250 2.71 13.80 -0.82
N PRO A 251 1.54 13.66 -0.19
CA PRO A 251 1.32 14.09 1.19
C PRO A 251 2.37 13.55 2.15
N GLY A 252 2.83 14.39 3.08
CA GLY A 252 3.90 14.03 4.01
C GLY A 252 5.30 13.90 3.40
N SER A 253 5.48 14.34 2.15
CA SER A 253 6.79 14.53 1.52
C SER A 253 6.99 16.01 1.15
N ALA A 254 8.16 16.33 0.62
CA ALA A 254 8.45 17.69 0.13
C ALA A 254 7.80 18.02 -1.22
N MET A 255 7.13 17.07 -1.89
CA MET A 255 6.48 17.29 -3.18
C MET A 255 5.08 17.91 -2.98
N PRO A 256 4.88 19.20 -3.31
CA PRO A 256 3.59 19.86 -3.15
C PRO A 256 2.59 19.39 -4.20
N SER A 257 1.31 19.74 -4.03
CA SER A 257 0.29 19.59 -5.06
C SER A 257 0.39 20.71 -6.11
N SER A 258 -0.09 20.42 -7.31
CA SER A 258 -0.23 21.35 -8.42
C SER A 258 -1.69 21.37 -8.92
N GLU A 259 -2.64 21.40 -7.99
CA GLU A 259 -4.08 21.34 -8.29
C GLU A 259 -4.63 22.59 -8.97
N ASN A 260 -3.89 23.69 -8.96
CA ASN A 260 -4.17 24.94 -9.66
C ASN A 260 -3.73 24.95 -11.14
N LEU A 261 -3.05 23.90 -11.60
CA LEU A 261 -2.69 23.79 -13.02
C LEU A 261 -3.94 23.59 -13.88
N ALA A 262 -4.00 24.31 -14.99
CA ALA A 262 -4.98 24.02 -16.03
C ALA A 262 -4.76 22.59 -16.56
N GLU A 263 -5.85 21.92 -16.94
CA GLU A 263 -5.79 20.53 -17.43
C GLU A 263 -4.81 20.35 -18.60
N ALA A 264 -4.83 21.28 -19.58
CA ALA A 264 -3.91 21.23 -20.71
C ALA A 264 -2.43 21.39 -20.32
N ASP A 265 -2.16 22.16 -19.24
CA ASP A 265 -0.80 22.32 -18.71
C ASP A 265 -0.35 21.07 -17.96
N LEU A 266 -1.25 20.47 -17.18
CA LEU A 266 -0.98 19.21 -16.52
C LEU A 266 -0.74 18.08 -17.53
N GLN A 267 -1.51 18.03 -18.64
CA GLN A 267 -1.30 17.08 -19.72
C GLN A 267 0.10 17.22 -20.33
N ALA A 268 0.50 18.46 -20.62
CA ALA A 268 1.81 18.75 -21.20
C ALA A 268 2.95 18.39 -20.24
N LEU A 269 2.81 18.75 -18.95
CA LEU A 269 3.81 18.44 -17.93
C LEU A 269 3.98 16.94 -17.72
N VAL A 270 2.89 16.17 -17.74
CA VAL A 270 2.91 14.69 -17.68
C VAL A 270 3.64 14.12 -18.90
N ALA A 271 3.33 14.60 -20.11
CA ALA A 271 4.00 14.16 -21.33
C ALA A 271 5.51 14.41 -21.28
N TYR A 272 5.93 15.58 -20.78
CA TYR A 272 7.33 15.89 -20.57
C TYR A 272 7.99 14.96 -19.54
N CYS A 273 7.38 14.75 -18.36
CA CYS A 273 7.93 13.84 -17.35
C CYS A 273 8.08 12.41 -17.88
N MET A 274 7.11 11.93 -18.65
CA MET A 274 7.19 10.61 -19.31
C MET A 274 8.32 10.55 -20.35
N SER A 275 8.55 11.62 -21.08
CA SER A 275 9.62 11.69 -22.09
C SER A 275 11.03 11.67 -21.50
N LEU A 276 11.18 12.01 -20.22
CA LEU A 276 12.46 11.96 -19.52
C LEU A 276 12.88 10.55 -19.11
N ALA A 277 11.92 9.68 -18.84
CA ALA A 277 12.18 8.35 -18.33
C ALA A 277 12.85 7.44 -19.38
N VAL A 278 14.02 6.89 -19.04
CA VAL A 278 14.77 5.97 -19.88
C VAL A 278 14.83 4.60 -19.19
N PRO A 279 14.20 3.56 -19.73
CA PRO A 279 14.39 2.20 -19.25
C PRO A 279 15.82 1.67 -19.56
N PRO A 280 16.39 0.77 -18.73
CA PRO A 280 15.88 0.29 -17.46
C PRO A 280 16.12 1.26 -16.31
N ALA A 281 15.14 1.31 -15.39
CA ALA A 281 15.30 2.03 -14.13
C ALA A 281 16.44 1.47 -13.29
N ARG A 282 17.11 2.31 -12.51
CA ARG A 282 18.18 1.87 -11.60
C ARG A 282 17.62 1.03 -10.46
N SER A 283 18.37 0.03 -10.03
CA SER A 283 18.06 -0.76 -8.84
C SER A 283 18.17 0.04 -7.53
N THR A 284 18.91 1.16 -7.54
CA THR A 284 19.12 2.04 -6.38
C THR A 284 18.70 3.45 -6.73
N THR A 285 17.66 3.95 -6.07
CA THR A 285 17.09 5.28 -6.32
C THR A 285 18.04 6.41 -5.93
N ASN A 286 17.83 7.60 -6.48
CA ASN A 286 18.53 8.81 -6.08
C ASN A 286 18.43 9.03 -4.57
N HIS A 287 17.24 8.85 -4.00
CA HIS A 287 16.97 8.95 -2.59
C HIS A 287 17.86 8.01 -1.74
N GLN A 288 17.94 6.75 -2.13
CA GLN A 288 18.79 5.75 -1.45
C GLN A 288 20.28 6.06 -1.58
N ARG A 289 20.73 6.48 -2.78
CA ARG A 289 22.15 6.84 -3.00
C ARG A 289 22.57 8.01 -2.13
N ARG A 290 21.74 9.04 -2.05
CA ARG A 290 22.03 10.22 -1.24
C ARG A 290 22.00 9.94 0.25
N ALA A 291 21.00 9.16 0.71
CA ALA A 291 20.96 8.71 2.09
C ALA A 291 22.23 7.95 2.51
N ARG A 292 22.76 7.13 1.61
CA ARG A 292 24.05 6.45 1.85
C ARG A 292 25.23 7.44 1.91
N ALA A 293 25.25 8.41 0.99
CA ALA A 293 26.34 9.39 0.92
C ALA A 293 26.48 10.23 2.20
N ILE A 294 25.38 10.52 2.89
CA ILE A 294 25.38 11.26 4.17
C ILE A 294 25.42 10.34 5.41
N GLY A 295 25.67 9.06 5.23
CA GLY A 295 25.77 8.11 6.34
C GLY A 295 24.44 7.82 7.05
N TYR A 296 23.32 8.11 6.43
CA TYR A 296 21.99 7.88 7.02
C TYR A 296 21.61 6.40 7.14
N PHE A 297 22.23 5.53 6.36
CA PHE A 297 22.21 4.09 6.60
C PHE A 297 23.27 3.71 7.61
N PRO A 298 22.93 2.87 8.59
CA PRO A 298 23.97 2.28 9.43
C PRO A 298 24.98 1.57 8.52
N VAL A 299 26.24 1.97 8.63
CA VAL A 299 27.34 1.29 7.98
C VAL A 299 27.21 -0.19 8.31
N LYS A 300 27.23 -1.05 7.31
CA LYS A 300 27.44 -2.49 7.56
C LYS A 300 28.72 -2.59 8.38
N ASN A 301 28.59 -2.80 9.67
CA ASN A 301 29.73 -3.24 10.47
C ASN A 301 30.17 -4.57 9.85
N ASN A 302 31.18 -4.52 9.02
CA ASN A 302 32.01 -5.68 8.70
C ASN A 302 32.73 -6.08 9.99
N ARG A 303 31.99 -6.53 10.99
CA ARG A 303 32.56 -7.39 12.00
C ARG A 303 32.84 -8.69 11.28
N LYS A 304 34.09 -8.85 10.83
CA LYS A 304 34.68 -10.15 10.66
C LYS A 304 34.48 -10.81 12.03
N SER A 305 33.60 -11.79 12.07
CA SER A 305 33.55 -12.71 13.22
C SER A 305 34.91 -13.36 13.36
N PRO A 306 35.39 -13.52 14.57
CA PRO A 306 36.68 -14.18 14.84
C PRO A 306 36.67 -15.62 14.35
#